data_d4ea14ded3580919720d5f2be9407706
#
_entry.id   d4ea14ded3580919720d5f2be9407706
#
_cell.length_a   1.000
_cell.length_b   1.000
_cell.length_c   1.000
_cell.angle_alpha   90.00
_cell.angle_beta   90.00
_cell.angle_gamma   90.00
#
_symmetry.space_group_name_H-M   'P 1'
#
loop_
_entity.id
_entity.type
_entity.pdbx_description
1 polymer ?
#
loop_
_entity_poly.entity_id
_entity_poly.type
_entity_poly.pdbx_seq_one_letter_code
_entity_poly.pdbx_strand_id
1 'polypeptide(L)'
;MSLNIVDDLGDFSLETMTLENQTKDVFWKGTGPCIIVLSEIPGITPEVAEFARRIAAHGFTVAMPNLFGTPGKPFSNAYALKSMTRACISKEFLVFARGKSSPVTKWIRKLFGIAVSRCEGEGVGVVGMCFTGGFALALAVDPLVKAPVMSQPSLPLPLGKKRKENLGLSKEELLIVKERVHKEQLCVFGLRFTQDLLVPETRFQKLKDELGDGFIGIEIDSSSSNSYGIQKSAHSVLTTEFRDTPEHPTFIAHEKVINHFKQQLF
;
A
#
# COMPACT_ATOMS: atom_id res chain seq x y z
N MET A 1 -17.77 -7.51 8.24
CA MET A 1 -17.71 -8.99 8.42
C MET A 1 -16.68 -9.51 7.44
N SER A 2 -15.64 -10.17 7.92
CA SER A 2 -14.66 -10.84 7.04
C SER A 2 -15.38 -11.95 6.27
N LEU A 3 -15.22 -11.95 4.95
CA LEU A 3 -15.77 -13.00 4.09
C LEU A 3 -14.94 -14.28 4.33
N ASN A 4 -15.50 -15.27 5.02
CA ASN A 4 -14.86 -16.59 5.19
C ASN A 4 -14.91 -17.45 3.90
N ILE A 5 -15.08 -16.81 2.74
CA ILE A 5 -15.21 -17.47 1.45
C ILE A 5 -13.91 -17.22 0.66
N VAL A 6 -13.39 -18.26 0.05
CA VAL A 6 -12.24 -18.14 -0.87
C VAL A 6 -12.68 -17.36 -2.09
N ASP A 7 -11.91 -16.33 -2.48
CA ASP A 7 -12.09 -15.61 -3.73
C ASP A 7 -11.26 -16.33 -4.81
N ASP A 8 -11.87 -16.77 -5.88
CA ASP A 8 -11.19 -17.48 -6.96
C ASP A 8 -10.39 -16.56 -7.89
N LEU A 9 -10.57 -15.22 -7.73
CA LEU A 9 -9.95 -14.20 -8.58
C LEU A 9 -10.23 -14.41 -10.09
N GLY A 10 -11.29 -15.11 -10.45
CA GLY A 10 -11.61 -15.50 -11.83
C GLY A 10 -11.93 -14.32 -12.76
N ASP A 11 -12.19 -13.15 -12.18
CA ASP A 11 -12.41 -11.89 -12.88
C ASP A 11 -11.13 -11.07 -13.12
N PHE A 12 -9.97 -11.58 -12.66
CA PHE A 12 -8.64 -11.02 -12.94
C PHE A 12 -7.91 -11.87 -13.97
N SER A 13 -7.17 -11.21 -14.84
CA SER A 13 -6.22 -11.88 -15.74
C SER A 13 -4.93 -12.19 -15.00
N LEU A 14 -4.55 -13.45 -14.92
CA LEU A 14 -3.33 -13.90 -14.26
C LEU A 14 -2.17 -13.98 -15.26
N GLU A 15 -1.03 -13.38 -14.90
CA GLU A 15 0.22 -13.48 -15.63
C GLU A 15 1.38 -13.80 -14.68
N THR A 16 2.15 -14.83 -15.01
CA THR A 16 3.38 -15.17 -14.27
C THR A 16 4.57 -14.47 -14.91
N MET A 17 5.25 -13.61 -14.14
CA MET A 17 6.33 -12.77 -14.62
C MET A 17 7.65 -13.09 -13.93
N THR A 18 8.72 -13.25 -14.71
CA THR A 18 10.10 -13.39 -14.19
C THR A 18 10.86 -12.09 -14.43
N LEU A 19 11.08 -11.32 -13.35
CA LEU A 19 11.80 -10.05 -13.33
C LEU A 19 12.89 -10.10 -12.26
N GLU A 20 14.07 -9.55 -12.52
CA GLU A 20 15.19 -9.54 -11.56
C GLU A 20 15.50 -10.93 -10.95
N ASN A 21 15.42 -11.99 -11.78
CA ASN A 21 15.59 -13.39 -11.38
C ASN A 21 14.57 -13.90 -10.34
N GLN A 22 13.44 -13.25 -10.21
CA GLN A 22 12.33 -13.66 -9.34
C GLN A 22 11.06 -13.83 -10.15
N THR A 23 10.38 -14.95 -9.98
CA THR A 23 9.10 -15.24 -10.63
C THR A 23 7.96 -14.97 -9.66
N LYS A 24 6.99 -14.16 -10.08
CA LYS A 24 5.78 -13.85 -9.30
C LYS A 24 4.57 -13.80 -10.21
N ASP A 25 3.44 -14.18 -9.67
CA ASP A 25 2.14 -14.02 -10.32
C ASP A 25 1.65 -12.58 -10.14
N VAL A 26 1.07 -12.02 -11.19
CA VAL A 26 0.45 -10.69 -11.17
C VAL A 26 -0.99 -10.83 -11.66
N PHE A 27 -1.91 -10.33 -10.88
CA PHE A 27 -3.34 -10.30 -11.20
C PHE A 27 -3.70 -8.94 -11.76
N TRP A 28 -4.24 -8.92 -13.00
CA TRP A 28 -4.57 -7.70 -13.72
C TRP A 28 -6.08 -7.55 -13.86
N LYS A 29 -6.59 -6.32 -13.74
CA LYS A 29 -8.01 -6.01 -13.97
C LYS A 29 -8.19 -4.54 -14.37
N GLY A 30 -9.20 -4.30 -15.23
CA GLY A 30 -9.61 -2.96 -15.64
C GLY A 30 -8.83 -2.41 -16.83
N THR A 31 -9.06 -1.13 -17.12
CA THR A 31 -8.45 -0.37 -18.23
C THR A 31 -8.16 1.06 -17.74
N GLY A 32 -7.26 1.79 -18.43
CA GLY A 32 -6.81 3.13 -18.03
C GLY A 32 -5.45 3.11 -17.32
N PRO A 33 -5.04 4.22 -16.66
CA PRO A 33 -3.77 4.32 -15.95
C PRO A 33 -3.61 3.23 -14.88
N CYS A 34 -2.37 2.77 -14.67
CA CYS A 34 -2.12 1.62 -13.79
C CYS A 34 -1.93 2.00 -12.32
N ILE A 35 -2.60 1.25 -11.45
CA ILE A 35 -2.38 1.26 -10.00
C ILE A 35 -1.77 -0.09 -9.58
N ILE A 36 -0.58 -0.04 -9.00
CA ILE A 36 0.07 -1.22 -8.42
C ILE A 36 -0.43 -1.38 -6.97
N VAL A 37 -1.13 -2.48 -6.69
CA VAL A 37 -1.67 -2.79 -5.37
C VAL A 37 -0.76 -3.81 -4.68
N LEU A 38 -0.05 -3.36 -3.66
CA LEU A 38 0.82 -4.18 -2.82
C LEU A 38 0.04 -4.63 -1.58
N SER A 39 -0.33 -5.90 -1.56
CA SER A 39 -1.17 -6.47 -0.51
C SER A 39 -0.52 -6.41 0.87
N GLU A 40 -1.36 -6.37 1.89
CA GLU A 40 -0.97 -6.58 3.28
C GLU A 40 -0.75 -8.08 3.58
N ILE A 41 -0.23 -8.40 4.76
CA ILE A 41 -0.20 -9.78 5.28
C ILE A 41 -1.65 -10.19 5.65
N PRO A 42 -2.12 -11.38 5.22
CA PRO A 42 -1.34 -12.53 4.72
C PRO A 42 -1.16 -12.62 3.20
N GLY A 43 -1.61 -11.64 2.42
CA GLY A 43 -1.51 -11.66 0.97
C GLY A 43 -2.78 -11.08 0.29
N ILE A 44 -3.06 -11.54 -0.93
CA ILE A 44 -4.26 -11.13 -1.66
C ILE A 44 -5.47 -11.88 -1.06
N THR A 45 -6.08 -11.29 -0.03
CA THR A 45 -7.33 -11.78 0.57
C THR A 45 -8.54 -11.33 -0.24
N PRO A 46 -9.75 -11.86 0.00
CA PRO A 46 -10.97 -11.36 -0.64
C PRO A 46 -11.17 -9.85 -0.47
N GLU A 47 -10.82 -9.29 0.69
CA GLU A 47 -10.93 -7.85 0.95
C GLU A 47 -9.92 -7.02 0.14
N VAL A 48 -8.71 -7.54 -0.08
CA VAL A 48 -7.70 -6.92 -0.97
C VAL A 48 -8.14 -7.00 -2.42
N ALA A 49 -8.67 -8.14 -2.86
CA ALA A 49 -9.23 -8.30 -4.20
C ALA A 49 -10.42 -7.35 -4.44
N GLU A 50 -11.29 -7.18 -3.45
CA GLU A 50 -12.41 -6.26 -3.53
C GLU A 50 -11.97 -4.80 -3.59
N PHE A 51 -10.94 -4.42 -2.85
CA PHE A 51 -10.32 -3.10 -2.99
C PHE A 51 -9.79 -2.86 -4.41
N ALA A 52 -9.13 -3.86 -5.00
CA ALA A 52 -8.66 -3.78 -6.38
C ALA A 52 -9.81 -3.65 -7.40
N ARG A 53 -10.94 -4.37 -7.19
CA ARG A 53 -12.16 -4.23 -8.01
C ARG A 53 -12.73 -2.82 -7.94
N ARG A 54 -12.78 -2.22 -6.74
CA ARG A 54 -13.22 -0.83 -6.57
C ARG A 54 -12.34 0.14 -7.34
N ILE A 55 -11.01 0.00 -7.29
CA ILE A 55 -10.10 0.82 -8.10
C ILE A 55 -10.40 0.65 -9.60
N ALA A 56 -10.52 -0.59 -10.07
CA ALA A 56 -10.78 -0.86 -11.47
C ALA A 56 -12.14 -0.28 -11.94
N ALA A 57 -13.16 -0.29 -11.09
CA ALA A 57 -14.46 0.31 -11.37
C ALA A 57 -14.40 1.84 -11.55
N HIS A 58 -13.35 2.50 -11.08
CA HIS A 58 -13.12 3.94 -11.27
C HIS A 58 -12.29 4.27 -12.54
N GLY A 59 -12.08 3.32 -13.44
CA GLY A 59 -11.42 3.55 -14.73
C GLY A 59 -9.89 3.37 -14.68
N PHE A 60 -9.38 2.59 -13.74
CA PHE A 60 -7.97 2.27 -13.64
C PHE A 60 -7.68 0.82 -14.06
N THR A 61 -6.49 0.58 -14.58
CA THR A 61 -5.92 -0.77 -14.59
C THR A 61 -5.30 -1.05 -13.23
N VAL A 62 -5.60 -2.19 -12.64
CA VAL A 62 -4.96 -2.65 -11.40
C VAL A 62 -3.99 -3.78 -11.72
N ALA A 63 -2.80 -3.73 -11.12
CA ALA A 63 -1.85 -4.83 -11.10
C ALA A 63 -1.55 -5.22 -9.64
N MET A 64 -1.91 -6.44 -9.25
CA MET A 64 -1.65 -6.99 -7.92
C MET A 64 -0.59 -8.09 -7.99
N PRO A 65 0.69 -7.82 -7.68
CA PRO A 65 1.69 -8.87 -7.57
C PRO A 65 1.45 -9.71 -6.31
N ASN A 66 1.49 -11.04 -6.45
CA ASN A 66 1.45 -11.95 -5.33
C ASN A 66 2.79 -11.97 -4.60
N LEU A 67 2.88 -11.19 -3.53
CA LEU A 67 4.08 -11.08 -2.70
C LEU A 67 4.08 -12.08 -1.54
N PHE A 68 2.90 -12.49 -1.09
CA PHE A 68 2.72 -13.33 0.10
C PHE A 68 1.59 -14.34 -0.10
N GLY A 69 1.69 -15.44 0.61
CA GLY A 69 0.59 -16.35 0.86
C GLY A 69 -0.01 -17.02 -0.37
N THR A 70 -1.29 -17.35 -0.25
CA THR A 70 -2.10 -17.98 -1.30
C THR A 70 -3.17 -16.97 -1.73
N PRO A 71 -3.20 -16.55 -3.01
CA PRO A 71 -4.18 -15.60 -3.51
C PRO A 71 -5.62 -16.08 -3.27
N GLY A 72 -6.50 -15.14 -2.94
CA GLY A 72 -7.92 -15.39 -2.68
C GLY A 72 -8.25 -16.06 -1.34
N LYS A 73 -7.24 -16.49 -0.58
CA LYS A 73 -7.47 -17.14 0.70
C LYS A 73 -7.91 -16.13 1.77
N PRO A 74 -9.06 -16.39 2.48
CA PRO A 74 -9.54 -15.52 3.55
C PRO A 74 -8.52 -15.37 4.69
N PHE A 75 -8.61 -14.23 5.37
CA PHE A 75 -7.79 -13.95 6.55
C PHE A 75 -8.09 -14.94 7.68
N SER A 76 -7.04 -15.40 8.35
CA SER A 76 -7.11 -15.98 9.68
C SER A 76 -5.82 -15.67 10.45
N ASN A 77 -5.88 -15.63 11.78
CA ASN A 77 -4.71 -15.33 12.61
C ASN A 77 -3.56 -16.34 12.39
N ALA A 78 -3.87 -17.62 12.24
CA ALA A 78 -2.88 -18.65 11.97
C ALA A 78 -2.23 -18.47 10.58
N TYR A 79 -3.03 -18.11 9.58
CA TYR A 79 -2.55 -17.82 8.22
C TYR A 79 -1.69 -16.56 8.19
N ALA A 80 -2.13 -15.48 8.87
CA ALA A 80 -1.37 -14.25 8.99
C ALA A 80 -0.02 -14.47 9.68
N LEU A 81 0.02 -15.21 10.80
CA LEU A 81 1.25 -15.54 11.50
C LEU A 81 2.22 -16.35 10.62
N LYS A 82 1.72 -17.36 9.90
CA LYS A 82 2.53 -18.16 8.96
C LYS A 82 3.10 -17.32 7.81
N SER A 83 2.31 -16.42 7.25
CA SER A 83 2.75 -15.52 6.17
C SER A 83 3.76 -14.49 6.67
N MET A 84 3.53 -13.93 7.87
CA MET A 84 4.44 -12.98 8.51
C MET A 84 5.80 -13.62 8.81
N THR A 85 5.84 -14.83 9.37
CA THR A 85 7.11 -15.50 9.65
C THR A 85 7.90 -15.76 8.37
N ARG A 86 7.25 -16.20 7.29
CA ARG A 86 7.90 -16.37 5.98
C ARG A 86 8.44 -15.06 5.42
N ALA A 87 7.65 -13.99 5.47
CA ALA A 87 8.06 -12.66 5.02
C ALA A 87 9.22 -12.12 5.85
N CYS A 88 9.18 -12.25 7.18
CA CYS A 88 10.24 -11.78 8.08
C CYS A 88 11.56 -12.55 7.95
N ILE A 89 11.53 -13.81 7.52
CA ILE A 89 12.73 -14.63 7.28
C ILE A 89 13.27 -14.40 5.86
N SER A 90 12.42 -13.98 4.92
CA SER A 90 12.82 -13.73 3.54
C SER A 90 13.81 -12.57 3.46
N LYS A 91 14.96 -12.81 2.82
CA LYS A 91 15.96 -11.77 2.53
C LYS A 91 15.36 -10.61 1.72
N GLU A 92 14.29 -10.87 0.97
CA GLU A 92 13.58 -9.89 0.14
C GLU A 92 13.01 -8.73 0.96
N PHE A 93 12.50 -9.02 2.15
CA PHE A 93 11.85 -8.02 3.02
C PHE A 93 12.71 -7.52 4.17
N LEU A 94 13.67 -8.35 4.64
CA LEU A 94 14.61 -7.98 5.73
C LEU A 94 15.46 -6.76 5.38
N VAL A 95 15.84 -6.62 4.11
CA VAL A 95 16.69 -5.53 3.63
C VAL A 95 15.93 -4.21 3.67
N PHE A 96 14.63 -4.22 3.35
CA PHE A 96 13.76 -3.04 3.43
C PHE A 96 13.66 -2.49 4.87
N ALA A 97 13.48 -3.37 5.86
CA ALA A 97 13.43 -2.97 7.26
C ALA A 97 14.74 -2.31 7.77
N ARG A 98 15.81 -2.39 6.99
CA ARG A 98 17.14 -1.78 7.26
C ARG A 98 17.42 -0.53 6.42
N GLY A 99 16.41 0.03 5.72
CA GLY A 99 16.56 1.23 4.90
C GLY A 99 17.45 1.01 3.66
N LYS A 100 17.36 -0.15 3.03
CA LYS A 100 18.08 -0.48 1.79
C LYS A 100 17.12 -0.98 0.73
N SER A 101 17.41 -0.69 -0.54
CA SER A 101 16.67 -1.21 -1.68
C SER A 101 16.62 -2.73 -1.64
N SER A 102 15.42 -3.30 -1.51
CA SER A 102 15.23 -4.74 -1.38
C SER A 102 15.07 -5.41 -2.76
N PRO A 103 15.35 -6.72 -2.90
CA PRO A 103 15.10 -7.42 -4.16
C PRO A 103 13.64 -7.29 -4.63
N VAL A 104 12.67 -7.28 -3.72
CA VAL A 104 11.25 -7.11 -4.08
C VAL A 104 10.96 -5.73 -4.64
N THR A 105 11.57 -4.66 -4.11
CA THR A 105 11.39 -3.31 -4.67
C THR A 105 12.00 -3.17 -6.05
N LYS A 106 13.11 -3.83 -6.33
CA LYS A 106 13.70 -3.89 -7.68
C LYS A 106 12.75 -4.59 -8.66
N TRP A 107 12.19 -5.72 -8.25
CA TRP A 107 11.21 -6.46 -9.04
C TRP A 107 9.98 -5.59 -9.37
N ILE A 108 9.44 -4.89 -8.37
CA ILE A 108 8.27 -4.00 -8.54
C ILE A 108 8.60 -2.83 -9.48
N ARG A 109 9.79 -2.24 -9.41
CA ARG A 109 10.22 -1.19 -10.35
C ARG A 109 10.25 -1.67 -11.80
N LYS A 110 10.65 -2.92 -12.06
CA LYS A 110 10.56 -3.50 -13.42
C LYS A 110 9.12 -3.66 -13.87
N LEU A 111 8.21 -3.99 -12.94
CA LEU A 111 6.78 -4.05 -13.23
C LEU A 111 6.22 -2.67 -13.63
N PHE A 112 6.74 -1.54 -13.10
CA PHE A 112 6.31 -0.21 -13.51
C PHE A 112 6.52 0.04 -15.01
N GLY A 113 7.69 -0.30 -15.55
CA GLY A 113 7.96 -0.16 -16.98
C GLY A 113 7.00 -0.98 -17.85
N ILE A 114 6.65 -2.19 -17.41
CA ILE A 114 5.66 -3.04 -18.08
C ILE A 114 4.26 -2.40 -17.98
N ALA A 115 3.88 -1.93 -16.80
CA ALA A 115 2.59 -1.28 -16.58
C ALA A 115 2.42 -0.04 -17.48
N VAL A 116 3.40 0.85 -17.51
CA VAL A 116 3.37 2.06 -18.36
C VAL A 116 3.33 1.70 -19.85
N SER A 117 4.00 0.61 -20.29
CA SER A 117 3.94 0.19 -21.70
C SER A 117 2.61 -0.44 -22.13
N ARG A 118 1.79 -0.89 -21.18
CA ARG A 118 0.51 -1.59 -21.43
C ARG A 118 -0.71 -0.74 -21.14
N CYS A 119 -0.57 0.24 -20.25
CA CYS A 119 -1.67 1.02 -19.71
C CYS A 119 -1.59 2.45 -20.24
N GLU A 120 -2.66 3.19 -20.03
CA GLU A 120 -2.69 4.62 -20.34
C GLU A 120 -1.86 5.42 -19.32
N GLY A 121 -1.43 6.64 -19.70
CA GLY A 121 -0.72 7.57 -18.83
C GLY A 121 0.80 7.38 -18.83
N GLU A 122 1.49 8.35 -18.21
CA GLU A 122 2.97 8.44 -18.19
C GLU A 122 3.60 7.87 -16.92
N GLY A 123 2.80 7.22 -16.07
CA GLY A 123 3.27 6.71 -14.80
C GLY A 123 2.26 5.79 -14.13
N VAL A 124 2.55 5.42 -12.90
CA VAL A 124 1.73 4.51 -12.09
C VAL A 124 1.38 5.11 -10.73
N GLY A 125 0.21 4.76 -10.22
CA GLY A 125 -0.06 4.85 -8.79
C GLY A 125 0.46 3.62 -8.07
N VAL A 126 0.83 3.78 -6.82
CA VAL A 126 1.23 2.65 -5.96
C VAL A 126 0.53 2.76 -4.62
N VAL A 127 -0.21 1.75 -4.23
CA VAL A 127 -0.73 1.63 -2.88
C VAL A 127 -0.08 0.45 -2.17
N GLY A 128 0.59 0.73 -1.08
CA GLY A 128 1.10 -0.29 -0.16
C GLY A 128 0.27 -0.30 1.12
N MET A 129 0.02 -1.49 1.67
CA MET A 129 -0.84 -1.68 2.85
C MET A 129 -0.11 -2.43 3.95
N CYS A 130 -0.25 -2.00 5.20
CA CYS A 130 0.34 -2.64 6.38
C CYS A 130 1.85 -2.88 6.21
N PHE A 131 2.26 -4.12 6.09
CA PHE A 131 3.66 -4.55 5.90
C PHE A 131 4.30 -3.91 4.65
N THR A 132 3.55 -3.75 3.58
CA THR A 132 4.01 -3.10 2.33
C THR A 132 3.75 -1.60 2.28
N GLY A 133 3.08 -1.04 3.30
CA GLY A 133 2.73 0.37 3.33
C GLY A 133 3.93 1.31 3.13
N GLY A 134 5.05 1.02 3.79
CA GLY A 134 6.29 1.78 3.61
C GLY A 134 6.94 1.61 2.22
N PHE A 135 6.60 0.54 1.48
CA PHE A 135 7.15 0.35 0.13
C PHE A 135 6.63 1.39 -0.85
N ALA A 136 5.39 1.88 -0.70
CA ALA A 136 4.87 2.93 -1.56
C ALA A 136 5.76 4.19 -1.51
N LEU A 137 6.23 4.57 -0.31
CA LEU A 137 7.17 5.68 -0.15
C LEU A 137 8.57 5.37 -0.73
N ALA A 138 9.10 4.17 -0.48
CA ALA A 138 10.40 3.77 -1.01
C ALA A 138 10.40 3.64 -2.55
N LEU A 139 9.27 3.27 -3.13
CA LEU A 139 9.09 3.21 -4.57
C LEU A 139 8.88 4.59 -5.19
N ALA A 140 8.46 5.59 -4.40
CA ALA A 140 8.33 6.97 -4.84
C ALA A 140 9.66 7.65 -5.23
N VAL A 141 10.80 7.00 -5.03
CA VAL A 141 12.09 7.44 -5.63
C VAL A 141 12.13 7.22 -7.14
N ASP A 142 11.28 6.33 -7.68
CA ASP A 142 11.19 6.07 -9.11
C ASP A 142 10.30 7.12 -9.80
N PRO A 143 10.77 7.78 -10.88
CA PRO A 143 10.01 8.85 -11.54
C PRO A 143 8.68 8.37 -12.17
N LEU A 144 8.52 7.07 -12.41
CA LEU A 144 7.27 6.50 -12.90
C LEU A 144 6.16 6.47 -11.83
N VAL A 145 6.49 6.56 -10.54
CA VAL A 145 5.49 6.63 -9.48
C VAL A 145 4.98 8.06 -9.35
N LYS A 146 3.72 8.29 -9.71
CA LYS A 146 3.07 9.60 -9.66
C LYS A 146 2.15 9.77 -8.45
N ALA A 147 1.55 8.69 -7.96
CA ALA A 147 0.60 8.71 -6.86
C ALA A 147 0.91 7.64 -5.80
N PRO A 148 1.88 7.90 -4.90
CA PRO A 148 2.19 6.97 -3.82
C PRO A 148 1.19 7.09 -2.66
N VAL A 149 0.64 5.94 -2.22
CA VAL A 149 -0.30 5.83 -1.10
C VAL A 149 0.20 4.81 -0.09
N MET A 150 0.39 5.25 1.15
CA MET A 150 0.81 4.45 2.30
C MET A 150 -0.41 4.16 3.18
N SER A 151 -1.09 3.05 2.97
CA SER A 151 -2.18 2.65 3.87
C SER A 151 -1.62 1.90 5.07
N GLN A 152 -1.92 2.37 6.27
CA GLN A 152 -1.45 1.83 7.58
C GLN A 152 -0.03 1.24 7.56
N PRO A 153 1.02 2.04 7.24
CA PRO A 153 2.38 1.53 7.07
C PRO A 153 2.97 1.03 8.40
N SER A 154 3.05 -0.29 8.57
CA SER A 154 3.49 -0.92 9.82
C SER A 154 5.01 -1.17 9.90
N LEU A 155 5.72 -1.17 8.78
CA LEU A 155 7.18 -1.30 8.75
C LEU A 155 7.89 0.06 8.64
N PRO A 156 9.06 0.19 9.27
CA PRO A 156 9.68 -0.71 10.25
C PRO A 156 8.85 -0.86 11.52
N LEU A 157 8.80 -2.05 12.12
CA LEU A 157 8.01 -2.27 13.35
C LEU A 157 8.38 -1.24 14.43
N PRO A 158 7.41 -0.61 15.12
CA PRO A 158 7.62 0.54 16.00
C PRO A 158 8.19 0.15 17.39
N LEU A 159 9.28 -0.61 17.38
CA LEU A 159 9.96 -1.08 18.59
C LEU A 159 10.98 -0.05 19.07
N GLY A 160 10.61 0.75 20.06
CA GLY A 160 11.42 1.85 20.60
C GLY A 160 11.35 3.14 19.76
N LYS A 161 11.80 4.28 20.37
CA LYS A 161 11.61 5.64 19.84
C LYS A 161 12.11 5.80 18.41
N LYS A 162 13.36 5.38 18.11
CA LYS A 162 13.95 5.54 16.77
C LYS A 162 13.17 4.83 15.66
N ARG A 163 12.57 3.65 15.95
CA ARG A 163 11.81 2.90 14.94
C ARG A 163 10.39 3.45 14.77
N LYS A 164 9.83 4.11 15.76
CA LYS A 164 8.52 4.77 15.65
C LYS A 164 8.55 5.89 14.61
N GLU A 165 9.65 6.62 14.52
CA GLU A 165 9.84 7.73 13.57
C GLU A 165 10.48 7.27 12.24
N ASN A 166 10.90 6.02 12.13
CA ASN A 166 11.61 5.54 10.94
C ASN A 166 10.63 5.38 9.76
N LEU A 167 10.98 5.99 8.63
CA LEU A 167 10.19 5.97 7.40
C LEU A 167 10.52 4.78 6.48
N GLY A 168 11.53 3.96 6.81
CA GLY A 168 11.95 2.83 5.98
C GLY A 168 12.83 3.22 4.78
N LEU A 169 13.26 4.48 4.69
CA LEU A 169 14.12 5.02 3.65
C LEU A 169 15.57 5.18 4.11
N SER A 170 16.51 5.10 3.20
CA SER A 170 17.85 5.65 3.40
C SER A 170 17.79 7.19 3.35
N LYS A 171 18.86 7.85 3.77
CA LYS A 171 18.96 9.31 3.68
C LYS A 171 18.91 9.80 2.23
N GLU A 172 19.56 9.08 1.34
CA GLU A 172 19.61 9.36 -0.09
C GLU A 172 18.22 9.21 -0.73
N GLU A 173 17.51 8.13 -0.40
CA GLU A 173 16.14 7.92 -0.89
C GLU A 173 15.19 9.02 -0.39
N LEU A 174 15.30 9.41 0.87
CA LEU A 174 14.49 10.50 1.43
C LEU A 174 14.78 11.83 0.71
N LEU A 175 16.04 12.12 0.41
CA LEU A 175 16.42 13.32 -0.35
C LEU A 175 15.80 13.31 -1.75
N ILE A 176 15.79 12.18 -2.45
CA ILE A 176 15.16 12.05 -3.78
C ILE A 176 13.65 12.32 -3.67
N VAL A 177 12.97 11.72 -2.70
CA VAL A 177 11.52 11.94 -2.52
C VAL A 177 11.22 13.41 -2.20
N LYS A 178 12.01 14.07 -1.33
CA LYS A 178 11.89 15.51 -1.02
C LYS A 178 12.09 16.36 -2.26
N GLU A 179 13.06 16.04 -3.07
CA GLU A 179 13.32 16.73 -4.33
C GLU A 179 12.15 16.58 -5.30
N ARG A 180 11.56 15.39 -5.42
CA ARG A 180 10.36 15.15 -6.23
C ARG A 180 9.14 15.91 -5.72
N VAL A 181 8.93 15.95 -4.38
CA VAL A 181 7.89 16.77 -3.77
C VAL A 181 8.06 18.23 -4.18
N HIS A 182 9.28 18.77 -4.09
CA HIS A 182 9.55 20.17 -4.37
C HIS A 182 9.49 20.51 -5.87
N LYS A 183 10.06 19.67 -6.74
CA LYS A 183 10.22 19.97 -8.18
C LYS A 183 9.06 19.46 -9.03
N GLU A 184 8.51 18.29 -8.68
CA GLU A 184 7.49 17.59 -9.45
C GLU A 184 6.10 17.68 -8.80
N GLN A 185 5.99 18.34 -7.63
CA GLN A 185 4.77 18.41 -6.82
C GLN A 185 4.22 17.02 -6.46
N LEU A 186 5.12 16.05 -6.29
CA LEU A 186 4.76 14.72 -5.85
C LEU A 186 4.01 14.80 -4.51
N CYS A 187 2.82 14.23 -4.45
CA CYS A 187 2.01 14.18 -3.24
C CYS A 187 1.92 12.74 -2.72
N VAL A 188 2.36 12.53 -1.48
CA VAL A 188 2.33 11.25 -0.78
C VAL A 188 1.11 11.20 0.13
N PHE A 189 0.24 10.21 -0.05
CA PHE A 189 -0.88 9.97 0.86
C PHE A 189 -0.48 8.97 1.95
N GLY A 190 -0.89 9.26 3.19
CA GLY A 190 -0.79 8.33 4.31
C GLY A 190 -2.14 8.14 4.98
N LEU A 191 -2.51 6.89 5.31
CA LEU A 191 -3.74 6.57 6.02
C LEU A 191 -3.44 5.75 7.28
N ARG A 192 -4.09 6.08 8.39
CA ARG A 192 -4.02 5.31 9.64
C ARG A 192 -5.25 5.50 10.51
N PHE A 193 -5.45 4.57 11.43
CA PHE A 193 -6.32 4.78 12.59
C PHE A 193 -5.54 5.40 13.73
N THR A 194 -6.18 6.29 14.50
CA THR A 194 -5.50 7.06 15.56
C THR A 194 -4.95 6.19 16.70
N GLN A 195 -5.61 5.05 17.00
CA GLN A 195 -5.20 4.13 18.06
C GLN A 195 -4.39 2.91 17.57
N ASP A 196 -4.03 2.88 16.29
CA ASP A 196 -3.25 1.78 15.73
C ASP A 196 -1.82 1.78 16.26
N LEU A 197 -1.49 0.80 17.09
CA LEU A 197 -0.18 0.66 17.72
C LEU A 197 0.95 0.29 16.73
N LEU A 198 0.62 -0.28 15.57
CA LEU A 198 1.58 -0.62 14.53
C LEU A 198 1.95 0.58 13.66
N VAL A 199 1.10 1.62 13.66
CA VAL A 199 1.29 2.84 12.87
C VAL A 199 1.29 4.06 13.80
N PRO A 200 2.39 4.34 14.51
CA PRO A 200 2.44 5.39 15.49
C PRO A 200 2.29 6.79 14.87
N GLU A 201 1.61 7.70 15.57
CA GLU A 201 1.44 9.10 15.20
C GLU A 201 2.78 9.78 14.87
N THR A 202 3.83 9.47 15.63
CA THR A 202 5.17 10.03 15.42
C THR A 202 5.74 9.74 14.02
N ARG A 203 5.33 8.65 13.36
CA ARG A 203 5.71 8.36 11.98
C ARG A 203 5.02 9.31 11.01
N PHE A 204 3.74 9.60 11.21
CA PHE A 204 2.98 10.56 10.39
C PHE A 204 3.47 11.98 10.61
N GLN A 205 3.77 12.34 11.88
CA GLN A 205 4.39 13.63 12.17
C GLN A 205 5.75 13.75 11.45
N LYS A 206 6.58 12.70 11.49
CA LYS A 206 7.88 12.70 10.77
C LYS A 206 7.71 12.84 9.26
N LEU A 207 6.71 12.19 8.65
CA LEU A 207 6.39 12.38 7.24
C LEU A 207 6.03 13.84 6.93
N LYS A 208 5.21 14.45 7.78
CA LYS A 208 4.82 15.84 7.65
C LYS A 208 6.01 16.80 7.82
N ASP A 209 6.88 16.55 8.78
CA ASP A 209 8.09 17.34 9.00
C ASP A 209 9.07 17.26 7.81
N GLU A 210 9.18 16.09 7.16
CA GLU A 210 10.12 15.89 6.05
C GLU A 210 9.57 16.33 4.71
N LEU A 211 8.28 16.15 4.46
CA LEU A 211 7.66 16.37 3.15
C LEU A 211 6.76 17.62 3.07
N GLY A 212 6.46 18.25 4.23
CA GLY A 212 5.61 19.45 4.27
C GLY A 212 4.25 19.23 3.62
N ASP A 213 3.87 20.14 2.72
CA ASP A 213 2.61 20.08 1.96
C ASP A 213 2.57 18.92 0.95
N GLY A 214 3.70 18.28 0.66
CA GLY A 214 3.76 17.07 -0.16
C GLY A 214 3.31 15.80 0.56
N PHE A 215 2.90 15.89 1.84
CA PHE A 215 2.34 14.77 2.58
C PHE A 215 0.92 15.08 3.07
N ILE A 216 -0.04 14.26 2.66
CA ILE A 216 -1.42 14.31 3.13
C ILE A 216 -1.70 13.10 4.01
N GLY A 217 -1.75 13.33 5.32
CA GLY A 217 -2.10 12.30 6.32
C GLY A 217 -3.61 12.26 6.57
N ILE A 218 -4.22 11.11 6.37
CA ILE A 218 -5.63 10.83 6.69
C ILE A 218 -5.65 9.98 7.95
N GLU A 219 -6.01 10.61 9.07
CA GLU A 219 -6.08 9.96 10.37
C GLU A 219 -7.54 9.77 10.78
N ILE A 220 -7.94 8.52 10.92
CA ILE A 220 -9.32 8.13 11.24
C ILE A 220 -9.43 7.87 12.73
N ASP A 221 -10.35 8.55 13.40
CA ASP A 221 -10.57 8.36 14.83
C ASP A 221 -11.05 6.95 15.15
N SER A 222 -10.26 6.21 15.92
CA SER A 222 -10.58 4.90 16.48
C SER A 222 -10.53 4.91 18.03
N SER A 223 -10.66 6.08 18.65
CA SER A 223 -10.80 6.20 20.09
C SER A 223 -12.09 5.54 20.59
N SER A 224 -12.20 5.34 21.88
CA SER A 224 -13.42 4.75 22.48
C SER A 224 -14.67 5.63 22.35
N SER A 225 -14.50 6.90 22.00
CA SER A 225 -15.57 7.89 21.84
C SER A 225 -15.94 8.16 20.37
N ASN A 226 -15.33 7.46 19.41
CA ASN A 226 -15.68 7.67 18.01
C ASN A 226 -17.14 7.30 17.70
N SER A 227 -17.78 8.10 16.85
CA SER A 227 -19.22 7.96 16.54
C SER A 227 -19.55 6.78 15.61
N TYR A 228 -18.56 6.12 15.03
CA TYR A 228 -18.73 5.09 14.00
C TYR A 228 -18.51 3.66 14.51
N GLY A 229 -18.24 3.48 15.81
CA GLY A 229 -17.98 2.17 16.41
C GLY A 229 -16.70 1.49 15.92
N ILE A 230 -15.76 2.27 15.39
CA ILE A 230 -14.46 1.76 14.95
C ILE A 230 -13.68 1.28 16.16
N GLN A 231 -13.22 0.04 16.12
CA GLN A 231 -12.50 -0.56 17.23
C GLN A 231 -11.10 0.07 17.40
N LYS A 232 -10.61 0.15 18.64
CA LYS A 232 -9.23 0.60 18.91
C LYS A 232 -8.15 -0.24 18.21
N SER A 233 -8.47 -1.50 17.94
CA SER A 233 -7.60 -2.43 17.23
C SER A 233 -7.73 -2.35 15.70
N ALA A 234 -8.55 -1.43 15.17
CA ALA A 234 -8.70 -1.24 13.74
C ALA A 234 -7.35 -0.93 13.07
N HIS A 235 -7.08 -1.57 11.92
CA HIS A 235 -5.79 -1.47 11.24
C HIS A 235 -5.94 -1.26 9.73
N SER A 236 -6.64 -2.13 9.02
CA SER A 236 -6.67 -2.21 7.56
C SER A 236 -7.70 -1.26 6.94
N VAL A 237 -7.33 0.01 6.72
CA VAL A 237 -8.23 1.13 6.35
C VAL A 237 -9.01 0.86 5.06
N LEU A 238 -8.33 0.40 4.00
CA LEU A 238 -8.90 0.26 2.65
C LEU A 238 -9.51 -1.12 2.37
N THR A 239 -9.34 -2.07 3.30
CA THR A 239 -9.73 -3.48 3.14
C THR A 239 -10.67 -3.93 4.25
N THR A 240 -10.20 -4.58 5.29
CA THR A 240 -11.04 -5.20 6.35
C THR A 240 -11.94 -4.19 7.08
N GLU A 241 -11.45 -2.97 7.31
CA GLU A 241 -12.21 -1.92 8.00
C GLU A 241 -13.02 -1.02 7.05
N PHE A 242 -12.90 -1.23 5.76
CA PHE A 242 -13.71 -0.49 4.79
C PHE A 242 -15.21 -0.76 5.00
N ARG A 243 -16.01 0.31 4.96
CA ARG A 243 -17.46 0.26 5.02
C ARG A 243 -18.01 1.05 3.84
N ASP A 244 -18.81 0.39 3.01
CA ASP A 244 -19.46 0.99 1.84
C ASP A 244 -20.67 1.82 2.27
N THR A 245 -20.39 2.90 2.96
CA THR A 245 -21.38 3.86 3.47
C THR A 245 -20.78 5.26 3.32
N PRO A 246 -21.40 6.16 2.54
CA PRO A 246 -20.81 7.46 2.15
C PRO A 246 -20.30 8.32 3.30
N GLU A 247 -20.98 8.31 4.46
CA GLU A 247 -20.58 9.10 5.62
C GLU A 247 -19.51 8.43 6.49
N HIS A 248 -19.21 7.14 6.23
CA HIS A 248 -18.23 6.44 7.04
C HIS A 248 -16.81 6.92 6.75
N PRO A 249 -15.96 7.17 7.77
CA PRO A 249 -14.61 7.71 7.58
C PRO A 249 -13.72 6.89 6.64
N THR A 250 -13.86 5.56 6.62
CA THR A 250 -13.09 4.70 5.71
C THR A 250 -13.58 4.79 4.27
N PHE A 251 -14.87 5.06 4.02
CA PHE A 251 -15.38 5.38 2.69
C PHE A 251 -14.79 6.71 2.21
N ILE A 252 -14.87 7.75 3.05
CA ILE A 252 -14.32 9.06 2.74
C ILE A 252 -12.81 8.97 2.45
N ALA A 253 -12.09 8.18 3.23
CA ALA A 253 -10.66 7.93 3.00
C ALA A 253 -10.39 7.24 1.66
N HIS A 254 -11.20 6.22 1.31
CA HIS A 254 -11.13 5.55 0.01
C HIS A 254 -11.38 6.52 -1.14
N GLU A 255 -12.44 7.33 -1.08
CA GLU A 255 -12.74 8.33 -2.12
C GLU A 255 -11.62 9.37 -2.29
N LYS A 256 -10.98 9.80 -1.20
CA LYS A 256 -9.81 10.67 -1.26
C LYS A 256 -8.63 10.00 -1.99
N VAL A 257 -8.41 8.71 -1.77
CA VAL A 257 -7.37 7.94 -2.48
C VAL A 257 -7.70 7.82 -3.96
N ILE A 258 -8.94 7.49 -4.31
CA ILE A 258 -9.39 7.44 -5.72
C ILE A 258 -9.23 8.80 -6.42
N ASN A 259 -9.64 9.87 -5.76
CA ASN A 259 -9.50 11.22 -6.30
C ASN A 259 -8.03 11.62 -6.46
N HIS A 260 -7.16 11.24 -5.51
CA HIS A 260 -5.72 11.42 -5.65
C HIS A 260 -5.18 10.70 -6.89
N PHE A 261 -5.54 9.44 -7.10
CA PHE A 261 -5.14 8.72 -8.31
C PHE A 261 -5.64 9.41 -9.58
N LYS A 262 -6.91 9.87 -9.60
CA LYS A 262 -7.46 10.60 -10.75
C LYS A 262 -6.67 11.88 -11.05
N GLN A 263 -6.36 12.68 -10.04
CA GLN A 263 -5.65 13.94 -10.19
C GLN A 263 -4.20 13.76 -10.69
N GLN A 264 -3.56 12.64 -10.37
CA GLN A 264 -2.15 12.43 -10.66
C GLN A 264 -1.90 11.60 -11.93
N LEU A 265 -2.92 10.91 -12.44
CA LEU A 265 -2.72 9.93 -13.51
C LEU A 265 -3.58 10.17 -14.74
N PHE A 266 -4.66 10.96 -14.64
CA PHE A 266 -5.45 11.45 -15.77
C PHE A 266 -5.14 12.93 -16.05
#